data_d677eb00b7931ed97add5bdc95b3dd75
#
_entry.id   d677eb00b7931ed97add5bdc95b3dd75
#
_cell.length_a   1.000
_cell.length_b   1.000
_cell.length_c   1.000
_cell.angle_alpha   90.00
_cell.angle_beta   90.00
_cell.angle_gamma   90.00
#
_symmetry.space_group_name_H-M   'P 1'
#
loop_
_entity.id
_entity.type
_entity.pdbx_description
1 polymer ?
#
loop_
_entity_poly.entity_id
_entity_poly.type
_entity_poly.pdbx_seq_one_letter_code
_entity_poly.pdbx_strand_id
1 'polypeptide(L)'
;MGNRFKELSQYHSLVRAHGIIAALTFLGIVPAAIFIARFYYRNPRLALRLHIWLQILTVGLSTIAFVVGWIAVGPERSLTNPHHGIGLTIYVFILVQAIGGWWVRHREKGKTRYKLPVKLMVCLIFVTFAFVR
;
A
#
# COMPACT_ATOMS: atom_id res chain seq x y z
N MET A 1 32.32 8.45 7.72
CA MET A 1 31.14 9.30 7.73
C MET A 1 29.80 8.54 7.95
N GLY A 2 29.84 7.33 8.48
CA GLY A 2 28.71 6.41 8.56
C GLY A 2 27.68 6.61 9.67
N ASN A 3 27.94 7.40 10.70
CA ASN A 3 27.19 7.32 11.95
C ASN A 3 26.41 8.56 12.38
N ARG A 4 26.48 9.67 11.67
CA ARG A 4 25.81 10.91 12.10
C ARG A 4 24.29 10.79 12.21
N PHE A 5 23.66 10.00 11.36
CA PHE A 5 22.18 9.86 11.38
C PHE A 5 21.68 8.85 12.42
N LYS A 6 22.53 7.89 12.83
CA LYS A 6 22.16 6.92 13.86
C LYS A 6 22.18 7.50 15.28
N GLU A 7 22.93 8.56 15.50
CA GLU A 7 23.06 9.20 16.80
C GLU A 7 21.99 10.25 17.08
N LEU A 8 21.24 10.68 16.05
CA LEU A 8 20.13 11.59 16.25
C LEU A 8 18.96 10.83 16.87
N SER A 9 18.48 11.30 18.00
CA SER A 9 17.26 10.85 18.67
C SER A 9 16.07 10.72 17.68
N GLN A 10 16.05 11.57 16.65
CA GLN A 10 15.05 11.57 15.58
C GLN A 10 15.09 10.32 14.69
N TYR A 11 16.27 9.72 14.44
CA TYR A 11 16.36 8.50 13.61
C TYR A 11 15.56 7.35 14.19
N HIS A 12 15.70 7.09 15.47
CA HIS A 12 14.96 6.02 16.14
C HIS A 12 13.43 6.27 16.11
N SER A 13 13.01 7.51 16.26
CA SER A 13 11.59 7.88 16.18
C SER A 13 11.04 7.68 14.76
N LEU A 14 11.79 8.08 13.73
CA LEU A 14 11.40 7.92 12.33
C LEU A 14 11.31 6.44 11.92
N VAL A 15 12.28 5.62 12.31
CA VAL A 15 12.26 4.18 12.01
C VAL A 15 11.11 3.49 12.73
N ARG A 16 10.82 3.85 13.98
CA ARG A 16 9.67 3.34 14.73
C ARG A 16 8.36 3.75 14.08
N ALA A 17 8.22 5.02 13.71
CA ALA A 17 7.03 5.52 13.03
C ALA A 17 6.80 4.81 11.69
N HIS A 18 7.85 4.66 10.87
CA HIS A 18 7.81 3.90 9.63
C HIS A 18 7.30 2.46 9.86
N GLY A 19 7.90 1.75 10.81
CA GLY A 19 7.54 0.36 11.12
C GLY A 19 6.09 0.22 11.61
N ILE A 20 5.64 1.09 12.51
CA ILE A 20 4.28 1.07 13.06
C ILE A 20 3.26 1.36 11.96
N ILE A 21 3.47 2.41 11.16
CA ILE A 21 2.55 2.79 10.09
C ILE A 21 2.50 1.70 9.03
N ALA A 22 3.64 1.15 8.63
CA ALA A 22 3.70 0.05 7.68
C ALA A 22 2.97 -1.20 8.22
N ALA A 23 3.21 -1.59 9.47
CA ALA A 23 2.54 -2.74 10.08
C ALA A 23 1.02 -2.56 10.15
N LEU A 24 0.53 -1.41 10.60
CA LEU A 24 -0.91 -1.11 10.62
C LEU A 24 -1.52 -1.14 9.22
N THR A 25 -0.82 -0.61 8.23
CA THR A 25 -1.30 -0.59 6.85
C THR A 25 -1.37 -1.99 6.27
N PHE A 26 -0.28 -2.75 6.32
CA PHE A 26 -0.17 -4.03 5.62
C PHE A 26 -0.73 -5.23 6.38
N LEU A 27 -0.76 -5.19 7.70
CA LEU A 27 -1.34 -6.26 8.53
C LEU A 27 -2.79 -5.99 8.94
N GLY A 28 -3.24 -4.74 8.89
CA GLY A 28 -4.60 -4.35 9.27
C GLY A 28 -5.46 -3.92 8.09
N ILE A 29 -5.13 -2.77 7.49
CA ILE A 29 -6.01 -2.10 6.51
C ILE A 29 -6.09 -2.87 5.20
N VAL A 30 -4.97 -3.32 4.65
CA VAL A 30 -4.94 -4.08 3.40
C VAL A 30 -5.71 -5.40 3.50
N PRO A 31 -5.49 -6.25 4.51
CA PRO A 31 -6.30 -7.46 4.69
C PRO A 31 -7.79 -7.15 4.88
N ALA A 32 -8.15 -6.12 5.64
CA ALA A 32 -9.53 -5.70 5.82
C ALA A 32 -10.18 -5.28 4.48
N ALA A 33 -9.47 -4.52 3.66
CA ALA A 33 -9.94 -4.10 2.33
C ALA A 33 -10.17 -5.30 1.41
N ILE A 34 -9.27 -6.30 1.43
CA ILE A 34 -9.40 -7.53 0.66
C ILE A 34 -10.59 -8.35 1.17
N PHE A 35 -10.71 -8.51 2.48
CA PHE A 35 -11.79 -9.26 3.11
C PHE A 35 -13.17 -8.67 2.76
N ILE A 36 -13.33 -7.36 2.87
CA ILE A 36 -14.58 -6.66 2.53
C ILE A 36 -14.89 -6.82 1.04
N ALA A 37 -13.91 -6.65 0.17
CA ALA A 37 -14.10 -6.79 -1.27
C ALA A 37 -14.47 -8.23 -1.68
N ARG A 38 -13.99 -9.23 -0.95
CA ARG A 38 -14.13 -10.65 -1.27
C ARG A 38 -15.38 -11.28 -0.66
N PHE A 39 -15.69 -10.95 0.58
CA PHE A 39 -16.67 -11.70 1.39
C PHE A 39 -17.91 -10.91 1.78
N TYR A 40 -17.93 -9.60 1.62
CA TYR A 40 -19.08 -8.80 2.02
C TYR A 40 -20.14 -8.72 0.89
N TYR A 41 -21.02 -9.72 0.83
CA TYR A 41 -22.05 -9.82 -0.22
C TYR A 41 -23.39 -9.20 0.14
N ARG A 42 -23.63 -8.91 1.42
CA ARG A 42 -24.94 -8.45 1.91
C ARG A 42 -25.36 -7.10 1.31
N ASN A 43 -24.40 -6.19 1.11
CA ASN A 43 -24.66 -4.90 0.48
C ASN A 43 -23.48 -4.51 -0.43
N PRO A 44 -23.54 -4.82 -1.74
CA PRO A 44 -22.44 -4.56 -2.67
C PRO A 44 -22.05 -3.08 -2.78
N ARG A 45 -23.02 -2.16 -2.63
CA ARG A 45 -22.74 -0.71 -2.68
C ARG A 45 -21.95 -0.26 -1.47
N LEU A 46 -22.28 -0.77 -0.28
CA LEU A 46 -21.55 -0.48 0.93
C LEU A 46 -20.15 -1.11 0.90
N ALA A 47 -20.04 -2.36 0.47
CA ALA A 47 -18.75 -3.03 0.28
C ALA A 47 -17.81 -2.23 -0.62
N LEU A 48 -18.32 -1.75 -1.75
CA LEU A 48 -17.54 -0.92 -2.67
C LEU A 48 -17.09 0.40 -2.03
N ARG A 49 -17.99 1.10 -1.32
CA ARG A 49 -17.64 2.34 -0.61
C ARG A 49 -16.56 2.12 0.43
N LEU A 50 -16.72 1.11 1.28
CA LEU A 50 -15.74 0.75 2.31
C LEU A 50 -14.40 0.38 1.69
N HIS A 51 -14.41 -0.44 0.64
CA HIS A 51 -13.19 -0.80 -0.08
C HIS A 51 -12.46 0.43 -0.62
N ILE A 52 -13.17 1.39 -1.21
CA ILE A 52 -12.58 2.63 -1.73
C ILE A 52 -11.96 3.47 -0.60
N TRP A 53 -12.67 3.64 0.51
CA TRP A 53 -12.13 4.37 1.66
C TRP A 53 -10.89 3.71 2.24
N LEU A 54 -10.90 2.38 2.38
CA LEU A 54 -9.73 1.63 2.83
C LEU A 54 -8.57 1.73 1.83
N GLN A 55 -8.86 1.77 0.53
CA GLN A 55 -7.83 1.97 -0.49
C GLN A 55 -7.20 3.36 -0.44
N ILE A 56 -8.01 4.41 -0.26
CA ILE A 56 -7.51 5.78 -0.06
C ILE A 56 -6.63 5.85 1.19
N LEU A 57 -7.07 5.23 2.29
CA LEU A 57 -6.31 5.16 3.52
C LEU A 57 -5.00 4.39 3.34
N THR A 58 -5.01 3.29 2.60
CA THR A 58 -3.80 2.52 2.25
C THR A 58 -2.80 3.37 1.48
N VAL A 59 -3.24 4.09 0.45
CA VAL A 59 -2.37 4.99 -0.33
C VAL A 59 -1.79 6.09 0.55
N GLY A 60 -2.63 6.74 1.37
CA GLY A 60 -2.18 7.80 2.28
C GLY A 60 -1.13 7.32 3.28
N LEU A 61 -1.41 6.24 4.00
CA LEU A 61 -0.50 5.70 5.01
C LEU A 61 0.77 5.11 4.40
N SER A 62 0.69 4.43 3.26
CA SER A 62 1.87 3.92 2.57
C SER A 62 2.75 5.05 2.04
N THR A 63 2.17 6.17 1.61
CA THR A 63 2.92 7.38 1.24
C THR A 63 3.64 7.97 2.44
N ILE A 64 2.96 8.11 3.58
CA ILE A 64 3.58 8.59 4.82
C ILE A 64 4.72 7.66 5.25
N ALA A 65 4.48 6.35 5.27
CA ALA A 65 5.50 5.37 5.61
C ALA A 65 6.72 5.47 4.68
N PHE A 66 6.48 5.61 3.37
CA PHE A 66 7.54 5.77 2.37
C PHE A 66 8.36 7.03 2.62
N VAL A 67 7.71 8.19 2.80
CA VAL A 67 8.39 9.48 3.05
C VAL A 67 9.19 9.44 4.35
N VAL A 68 8.61 8.92 5.43
CA VAL A 68 9.30 8.79 6.73
C VAL A 68 10.51 7.87 6.62
N GLY A 69 10.38 6.75 5.92
CA GLY A 69 11.49 5.83 5.66
C GLY A 69 12.59 6.48 4.81
N TRP A 70 12.22 7.23 3.78
CA TRP A 70 13.16 7.96 2.93
C TRP A 70 13.94 9.01 3.71
N ILE A 71 13.27 9.80 4.55
CA ILE A 71 13.91 10.82 5.41
C ILE A 71 14.85 10.15 6.42
N ALA A 72 14.45 9.01 7.00
CA ALA A 72 15.28 8.29 7.97
C ALA A 72 16.60 7.76 7.37
N VAL A 73 16.57 7.33 6.11
CA VAL A 73 17.72 6.72 5.43
C VAL A 73 18.60 7.77 4.76
N GLY A 74 18.01 8.84 4.24
CA GLY A 74 18.68 9.86 3.45
C GLY A 74 18.97 9.43 2.00
N PRO A 75 19.18 10.40 1.09
CA PRO A 75 19.30 10.15 -0.35
C PRO A 75 20.52 9.31 -0.73
N GLU A 76 21.62 9.42 0.01
CA GLU A 76 22.88 8.72 -0.29
C GLU A 76 22.82 7.20 -0.04
N ARG A 77 21.86 6.74 0.76
CA ARG A 77 21.70 5.33 1.16
C ARG A 77 20.39 4.72 0.72
N SER A 78 19.57 5.48 0.00
CA SER A 78 18.36 4.95 -0.62
C SER A 78 18.75 3.84 -1.60
N LEU A 79 18.13 2.70 -1.57
CA LEU A 79 18.38 1.55 -2.44
C LEU A 79 19.65 0.72 -2.16
N THR A 80 20.39 0.99 -1.09
CA THR A 80 21.56 0.15 -0.73
C THR A 80 21.19 -1.18 -0.08
N ASN A 81 19.97 -1.29 0.46
CA ASN A 81 19.47 -2.51 1.10
C ASN A 81 18.29 -3.12 0.34
N PRO A 82 18.15 -4.46 0.30
CA PRO A 82 17.01 -5.12 -0.31
C PRO A 82 15.65 -4.61 0.19
N HIS A 83 15.56 -4.25 1.47
CA HIS A 83 14.36 -3.68 2.08
C HIS A 83 13.89 -2.40 1.37
N HIS A 84 14.82 -1.52 0.97
CA HIS A 84 14.49 -0.29 0.27
C HIS A 84 13.95 -0.55 -1.14
N GLY A 85 14.56 -1.50 -1.86
CA GLY A 85 14.11 -1.90 -3.18
C GLY A 85 12.72 -2.55 -3.14
N ILE A 86 12.50 -3.44 -2.20
CA ILE A 86 11.20 -4.10 -1.98
C ILE A 86 10.15 -3.06 -1.58
N GLY A 87 10.47 -2.16 -0.63
CA GLY A 87 9.57 -1.10 -0.18
C GLY A 87 9.14 -0.17 -1.32
N LEU A 88 10.08 0.25 -2.16
CA LEU A 88 9.78 1.06 -3.35
C LEU A 88 8.88 0.30 -4.33
N THR A 89 9.18 -0.96 -4.59
CA THR A 89 8.39 -1.81 -5.50
C THR A 89 6.96 -1.97 -5.01
N ILE A 90 6.76 -2.27 -3.74
CA ILE A 90 5.43 -2.38 -3.12
C ILE A 90 4.67 -1.05 -3.24
N TYR A 91 5.33 0.07 -2.97
CA TYR A 91 4.72 1.39 -3.06
C TYR A 91 4.26 1.72 -4.49
N VAL A 92 5.10 1.46 -5.50
CA VAL A 92 4.73 1.63 -6.91
C VAL A 92 3.53 0.76 -7.28
N PHE A 93 3.48 -0.51 -6.85
CA PHE A 93 2.34 -1.38 -7.10
C PHE A 93 1.05 -0.88 -6.45
N ILE A 94 1.10 -0.33 -5.24
CA ILE A 94 -0.06 0.28 -4.57
C ILE A 94 -0.60 1.45 -5.42
N LEU A 95 0.28 2.32 -5.93
CA LEU A 95 -0.13 3.44 -6.77
C LEU A 95 -0.75 2.95 -8.09
N VAL A 96 -0.14 1.98 -8.75
CA VAL A 96 -0.67 1.39 -10.00
C VAL A 96 -2.05 0.77 -9.75
N GLN A 97 -2.25 0.04 -8.65
CA GLN A 97 -3.54 -0.54 -8.29
C GLN A 97 -4.60 0.52 -8.00
N ALA A 98 -4.23 1.59 -7.29
CA ALA A 98 -5.15 2.67 -6.99
C ALA A 98 -5.61 3.42 -8.26
N ILE A 99 -4.66 3.72 -9.14
CA ILE A 99 -4.94 4.38 -10.44
C ILE A 99 -5.78 3.45 -11.32
N GLY A 100 -5.42 2.17 -11.41
CA GLY A 100 -6.15 1.17 -12.18
C GLY A 100 -7.59 0.98 -11.69
N GLY A 101 -7.78 0.90 -10.38
CA GLY A 101 -9.10 0.81 -9.75
C GLY A 101 -9.96 2.06 -10.01
N TRP A 102 -9.34 3.24 -9.89
CA TRP A 102 -10.01 4.50 -10.23
C TRP A 102 -10.41 4.59 -11.69
N TRP A 103 -9.52 4.19 -12.63
CA TRP A 103 -9.79 4.18 -14.06
C TRP A 103 -10.94 3.25 -14.42
N VAL A 104 -10.91 2.00 -13.94
CA VAL A 104 -11.97 1.02 -14.19
C VAL A 104 -13.30 1.57 -13.69
N ARG A 105 -13.34 2.11 -12.47
CA ARG A 105 -14.55 2.74 -11.93
C ARG A 105 -15.05 3.90 -12.78
N HIS A 106 -14.15 4.72 -13.31
CA HIS A 106 -14.52 5.88 -14.13
C HIS A 106 -15.12 5.45 -15.47
N ARG A 107 -14.57 4.40 -16.07
CA ARG A 107 -15.09 3.86 -17.35
C ARG A 107 -16.40 3.07 -17.22
N GLU A 108 -16.62 2.43 -16.08
CA GLU A 108 -17.78 1.57 -15.84
C GLU A 108 -18.93 2.28 -15.10
N LYS A 109 -18.93 3.60 -15.02
CA LYS A 109 -20.08 4.37 -14.52
C LYS A 109 -21.32 4.04 -15.36
N GLY A 110 -22.15 3.10 -14.88
CA GLY A 110 -23.38 2.67 -15.55
C GLY A 110 -23.48 1.19 -15.86
N LYS A 111 -22.46 0.37 -15.64
CA LYS A 111 -22.48 -1.08 -15.86
C LYS A 111 -22.54 -1.84 -14.53
N THR A 112 -23.56 -2.70 -14.39
CA THR A 112 -23.83 -3.45 -13.15
C THR A 112 -22.97 -4.70 -12.93
N ARG A 113 -21.96 -4.99 -13.74
CA ARG A 113 -21.13 -6.20 -13.63
C ARG A 113 -19.65 -5.90 -13.40
N TYR A 114 -19.23 -5.92 -12.14
CA TYR A 114 -17.84 -5.76 -11.67
C TYR A 114 -17.02 -7.08 -11.64
N LYS A 115 -17.10 -7.93 -12.66
CA LYS A 115 -16.45 -9.25 -12.62
C LYS A 115 -14.95 -9.24 -12.99
N LEU A 116 -14.49 -8.30 -13.81
CA LEU A 116 -13.12 -8.27 -14.32
C LEU A 116 -12.09 -7.59 -13.39
N PRO A 117 -12.37 -6.43 -12.78
CA PRO A 117 -11.35 -5.69 -12.01
C PRO A 117 -10.93 -6.40 -10.73
N VAL A 118 -11.82 -7.16 -10.08
CA VAL A 118 -11.49 -7.90 -8.86
C VAL A 118 -10.48 -9.01 -9.12
N LYS A 119 -10.60 -9.72 -10.25
CA LYS A 119 -9.64 -10.76 -10.64
C LYS A 119 -8.25 -10.16 -10.94
N LEU A 120 -8.21 -9.02 -11.61
CA LEU A 120 -6.96 -8.34 -11.96
C LEU A 120 -6.27 -7.78 -10.72
N MET A 121 -7.04 -7.22 -9.80
CA MET A 121 -6.54 -6.69 -8.53
C MET A 121 -6.00 -7.80 -7.61
N VAL A 122 -6.69 -8.93 -7.55
CA VAL A 122 -6.24 -10.11 -6.81
C VAL A 122 -4.98 -10.71 -7.46
N CYS A 123 -4.91 -10.77 -8.78
CA CYS A 123 -3.74 -11.25 -9.51
C CYS A 123 -2.50 -10.37 -9.25
N LEU A 124 -2.66 -9.04 -9.24
CA LEU A 124 -1.57 -8.11 -8.91
C LEU A 124 -1.09 -8.26 -7.47
N ILE A 125 -2.00 -8.49 -6.51
CA ILE A 125 -1.63 -8.76 -5.11
C ILE A 125 -0.85 -10.07 -5.01
N PHE A 126 -1.29 -11.13 -5.70
CA PHE A 126 -0.58 -12.41 -5.71
C PHE A 126 0.79 -12.30 -6.36
N VAL A 127 0.92 -11.55 -7.45
CA VAL A 127 2.21 -11.28 -8.10
C VAL A 127 3.14 -10.53 -7.16
N THR A 128 2.63 -9.55 -6.41
CA THR A 128 3.45 -8.80 -5.43
C THR A 128 3.94 -9.73 -4.32
N PHE A 129 3.10 -10.64 -3.82
CA PHE A 129 3.48 -11.62 -2.79
C PHE A 129 4.42 -12.71 -3.34
N ALA A 130 4.27 -13.12 -4.58
CA ALA A 130 5.14 -14.13 -5.21
C ALA A 130 6.54 -13.57 -5.53
N PHE A 131 6.67 -12.27 -5.77
CA PHE A 131 7.96 -11.63 -6.08
C PHE A 131 8.78 -11.29 -4.82
N VAL A 132 8.19 -11.33 -3.62
CA VAL A 132 8.84 -11.08 -2.32
C VAL A 132 9.44 -12.36 -1.72
N ARG A 133 9.27 -13.52 -2.37
CA ARG A 133 9.94 -14.78 -2.03
C ARG A 133 11.25 -14.92 -2.79
#